data_5a1f96c87c904245f4a3609ed8d2203a
#
_entry.id   5a1f96c87c904245f4a3609ed8d2203a
#
_cell.length_a   1.000
_cell.length_b   1.000
_cell.length_c   1.000
_cell.angle_alpha   90.00
_cell.angle_beta   90.00
_cell.angle_gamma   90.00
#
_symmetry.space_group_name_H-M   'P 1'
#
loop_
_entity.id
_entity.type
_entity.pdbx_description
1 polymer ?
#
loop_
_entity_poly.entity_id
_entity_poly.type
_entity_poly.pdbx_seq_one_letter_code
_entity_poly.pdbx_strand_id
1 'polypeptide(L)'
;MKVSLPKALNKLPLPATDKWPSGVWHFRALQHGSMSTLVFAPKGKDWQSPHSQDEIYVVMGGSGELVVEGQPTACTVGDVLFVPANVAHHFENFSDDFVTWAIFWGPEGGEAAT
;
A
#
# COMPACT_ATOMS: atom_id res chain seq x y z
N MET A 1 7.55 -17.58 -10.08
CA MET A 1 7.43 -16.21 -10.64
C MET A 1 8.03 -15.21 -9.67
N LYS A 2 8.69 -14.20 -10.18
CA LYS A 2 9.33 -13.17 -9.34
C LYS A 2 9.05 -11.79 -9.91
N VAL A 3 8.80 -10.82 -9.02
CA VAL A 3 8.86 -9.40 -9.37
C VAL A 3 9.93 -8.73 -8.50
N SER A 4 10.76 -7.89 -9.09
CA SER A 4 11.76 -7.13 -8.34
C SER A 4 11.27 -5.73 -8.06
N LEU A 5 11.62 -5.18 -6.89
CA LEU A 5 11.23 -3.83 -6.50
C LEU A 5 11.71 -2.78 -7.51
N PRO A 6 12.97 -2.77 -7.98
CA PRO A 6 13.39 -1.77 -8.96
C PRO A 6 12.57 -1.80 -10.25
N LYS A 7 12.22 -2.98 -10.77
CA LYS A 7 11.41 -3.09 -11.98
C LYS A 7 9.98 -2.61 -11.75
N ALA A 8 9.39 -2.91 -10.59
CA ALA A 8 8.06 -2.43 -10.25
C ALA A 8 8.05 -0.90 -10.11
N LEU A 9 9.04 -0.34 -9.45
CA LEU A 9 9.16 1.12 -9.29
C LEU A 9 9.31 1.84 -10.62
N ASN A 10 9.96 1.24 -11.61
CA ASN A 10 10.12 1.84 -12.93
C ASN A 10 8.80 1.99 -13.68
N LYS A 11 7.73 1.35 -13.26
CA LYS A 11 6.39 1.54 -13.83
C LYS A 11 5.71 2.80 -13.32
N LEU A 12 6.21 3.40 -12.24
CA LEU A 12 5.60 4.55 -11.58
C LEU A 12 6.19 5.88 -12.08
N PRO A 13 5.41 6.97 -12.12
CA PRO A 13 3.96 6.97 -11.87
C PRO A 13 3.18 6.50 -13.09
N LEU A 14 1.98 5.98 -12.87
CA LEU A 14 0.97 5.86 -13.90
C LEU A 14 0.30 7.22 -14.11
N PRO A 15 -0.45 7.43 -15.21
CA PRO A 15 -1.07 8.73 -15.49
C PRO A 15 -1.95 9.23 -14.35
N ALA A 16 -1.92 10.53 -14.11
CA ALA A 16 -2.72 11.18 -13.08
C ALA A 16 -4.22 10.96 -13.31
N THR A 17 -4.97 10.91 -12.22
CA THR A 17 -6.43 10.81 -12.21
C THR A 17 -6.99 11.89 -11.29
N ASP A 18 -8.32 12.05 -11.26
CA ASP A 18 -8.95 13.00 -10.34
C ASP A 18 -8.65 12.63 -8.88
N LYS A 19 -8.64 11.34 -8.56
CA LYS A 19 -8.31 10.86 -7.22
C LYS A 19 -6.82 11.01 -6.90
N TRP A 20 -5.96 10.83 -7.91
CA TRP A 20 -4.50 10.86 -7.78
C TRP A 20 -3.91 11.97 -8.67
N PRO A 21 -4.09 13.25 -8.28
CA PRO A 21 -3.75 14.38 -9.16
C PRO A 21 -2.25 14.53 -9.45
N SER A 22 -1.39 13.95 -8.59
CA SER A 22 0.08 13.98 -8.78
C SER A 22 0.62 12.73 -9.47
N GLY A 23 -0.27 11.92 -10.07
CA GLY A 23 0.09 10.63 -10.66
C GLY A 23 -0.30 9.47 -9.77
N VAL A 24 -0.46 8.32 -10.38
CA VAL A 24 -0.77 7.06 -9.66
C VAL A 24 0.55 6.39 -9.29
N TRP A 25 0.85 6.36 -8.00
CA TRP A 25 2.10 5.84 -7.46
C TRP A 25 1.94 4.44 -6.87
N HIS A 26 1.14 3.62 -7.55
CA HIS A 26 1.01 2.20 -7.24
C HIS A 26 0.82 1.40 -8.52
N PHE A 27 1.25 0.13 -8.48
CA PHE A 27 1.20 -0.76 -9.63
C PHE A 27 1.05 -2.21 -9.17
N ARG A 28 0.06 -2.91 -9.71
CA ARG A 28 -0.15 -4.34 -9.40
C ARG A 28 0.90 -5.16 -10.15
N ALA A 29 1.81 -5.77 -9.39
CA ALA A 29 2.94 -6.52 -9.94
C ALA A 29 2.66 -8.03 -10.03
N LEU A 30 1.89 -8.58 -9.10
CA LEU A 30 1.53 -10.00 -9.05
C LEU A 30 0.06 -10.15 -8.69
N GLN A 31 -0.56 -11.19 -9.24
CA GLN A 31 -1.94 -11.56 -8.88
C GLN A 31 -2.11 -13.07 -9.03
N HIS A 32 -2.78 -13.69 -8.05
CA HIS A 32 -3.15 -15.10 -8.13
C HIS A 32 -4.36 -15.35 -7.21
N GLY A 33 -5.48 -15.77 -7.76
CA GLY A 33 -6.71 -15.95 -6.99
C GLY A 33 -7.12 -14.64 -6.32
N SER A 34 -7.35 -14.69 -5.03
CA SER A 34 -7.69 -13.50 -4.24
C SER A 34 -6.49 -12.62 -3.91
N MET A 35 -5.27 -13.15 -4.04
CA MET A 35 -4.06 -12.41 -3.68
C MET A 35 -3.64 -11.46 -4.80
N SER A 36 -3.31 -10.23 -4.43
CA SER A 36 -2.60 -9.30 -5.29
C SER A 36 -1.47 -8.62 -4.52
N THR A 37 -0.36 -8.36 -5.22
CA THR A 37 0.79 -7.67 -4.65
C THR A 37 1.07 -6.44 -5.48
N LEU A 38 1.06 -5.28 -4.81
CA LEU A 38 1.29 -4.00 -5.43
C LEU A 38 2.57 -3.38 -4.88
N VAL A 39 3.29 -2.64 -5.73
CA VAL A 39 4.22 -1.64 -5.23
C VAL A 39 3.41 -0.37 -4.94
N PHE A 40 3.65 0.26 -3.80
CA PHE A 40 3.01 1.51 -3.42
C PHE A 40 4.05 2.47 -2.86
N ALA A 41 4.22 3.59 -3.56
CA ALA A 41 5.23 4.61 -3.24
C ALA A 41 4.56 6.00 -3.28
N PRO A 42 3.72 6.34 -2.29
CA PRO A 42 2.94 7.58 -2.35
C PRO A 42 3.84 8.82 -2.42
N LYS A 43 3.39 9.83 -3.14
CA LYS A 43 4.07 11.12 -3.26
C LYS A 43 3.14 12.24 -2.84
N GLY A 44 3.66 13.13 -1.99
CA GLY A 44 2.91 14.27 -1.49
C GLY A 44 1.84 13.86 -0.48
N LYS A 45 0.75 13.33 -0.96
CA LYS A 45 -0.38 12.90 -0.12
C LYS A 45 -0.90 11.54 -0.58
N ASP A 46 -1.32 10.73 0.38
CA ASP A 46 -1.94 9.43 0.15
C ASP A 46 -3.46 9.59 0.13
N TRP A 47 -4.05 9.45 -1.06
CA TRP A 47 -5.48 9.64 -1.31
C TRP A 47 -6.28 8.34 -1.27
N GLN A 48 -5.69 7.25 -0.75
CA GLN A 48 -6.36 5.96 -0.78
C GLN A 48 -7.65 5.94 0.03
N SER A 49 -8.57 5.08 -0.40
CA SER A 49 -9.84 4.79 0.27
C SER A 49 -9.78 3.42 0.92
N PRO A 50 -10.67 3.10 1.88
CA PRO A 50 -10.80 1.74 2.38
C PRO A 50 -11.06 0.75 1.24
N HIS A 51 -10.60 -0.47 1.42
CA HIS A 51 -10.81 -1.56 0.45
C HIS A 51 -11.39 -2.80 1.14
N SER A 52 -11.93 -3.69 0.32
CA SER A 52 -12.78 -4.79 0.82
C SER A 52 -12.01 -6.02 1.28
N GLN A 53 -10.70 -6.09 1.07
CA GLN A 53 -9.86 -7.21 1.47
C GLN A 53 -8.94 -6.82 2.62
N ASP A 54 -8.47 -7.82 3.37
CA ASP A 54 -7.36 -7.65 4.31
C ASP A 54 -6.09 -7.29 3.56
N GLU A 55 -5.23 -6.51 4.18
CA GLU A 55 -3.99 -6.05 3.56
C GLU A 55 -2.84 -6.08 4.55
N ILE A 56 -1.64 -6.41 4.07
CA ILE A 56 -0.40 -6.10 4.78
C ILE A 56 0.47 -5.20 3.91
N TYR A 57 1.19 -4.31 4.57
CA TYR A 57 2.29 -3.55 3.97
C TYR A 57 3.61 -4.08 4.49
N VAL A 58 4.60 -4.13 3.61
CA VAL A 58 6.00 -4.35 3.98
C VAL A 58 6.77 -3.12 3.55
N VAL A 59 7.35 -2.39 4.51
CA VAL A 59 8.10 -1.17 4.20
C VAL A 59 9.46 -1.56 3.62
N MET A 60 9.74 -1.09 2.41
CA MET A 60 10.93 -1.43 1.64
C MET A 60 11.92 -0.29 1.50
N GLY A 61 11.51 0.93 1.77
CA GLY A 61 12.36 2.12 1.71
C GLY A 61 11.76 3.27 2.48
N GLY A 62 12.59 4.14 3.02
CA GLY A 62 12.15 5.32 3.74
C GLY A 62 11.47 5.06 5.06
N SER A 63 10.67 6.04 5.49
CA SER A 63 9.91 5.97 6.74
C SER A 63 8.62 6.76 6.60
N GLY A 64 7.66 6.51 7.46
CA GLY A 64 6.39 7.22 7.47
C GLY A 64 5.55 6.83 8.68
N GLU A 65 4.28 7.20 8.62
CA GLU A 65 3.29 6.83 9.62
C GLU A 65 2.07 6.25 8.92
N LEU A 66 1.62 5.07 9.37
CA LEU A 66 0.34 4.52 8.94
C LEU A 66 -0.72 4.95 9.94
N VAL A 67 -1.72 5.69 9.45
CA VAL A 67 -2.86 6.13 10.25
C VAL A 67 -4.02 5.20 10.00
N VAL A 68 -4.43 4.46 11.03
CA VAL A 68 -5.56 3.54 10.96
C VAL A 68 -6.62 4.03 11.93
N GLU A 69 -7.79 4.38 11.42
CA GLU A 69 -8.89 4.93 12.22
C GLU A 69 -8.42 6.11 13.11
N GLY A 70 -7.60 6.99 12.55
CA GLY A 70 -7.08 8.15 13.24
C GLY A 70 -5.89 7.90 14.16
N GLN A 71 -5.42 6.65 14.29
CA GLN A 71 -4.30 6.31 15.17
C GLN A 71 -3.02 6.10 14.34
N PRO A 72 -1.99 6.94 14.50
CA PRO A 72 -0.75 6.81 13.75
C PRO A 72 0.17 5.74 14.35
N THR A 73 0.83 4.99 13.48
CA THR A 73 1.90 4.07 13.85
C THR A 73 3.11 4.38 12.97
N ALA A 74 4.22 4.71 13.59
CA ALA A 74 5.48 4.96 12.87
C ALA A 74 6.00 3.67 12.27
N CYS A 75 6.55 3.76 11.06
CA CYS A 75 7.10 2.59 10.38
C CYS A 75 8.35 2.95 9.57
N THR A 76 9.22 1.97 9.41
CA THR A 76 10.47 2.09 8.66
C THR A 76 10.79 0.75 7.97
N VAL A 77 11.89 0.72 7.22
CA VAL A 77 12.29 -0.46 6.43
C VAL A 77 12.29 -1.73 7.27
N GLY A 78 11.65 -2.76 6.76
CA GLY A 78 11.53 -4.07 7.39
C GLY A 78 10.26 -4.25 8.24
N ASP A 79 9.52 -3.19 8.49
CA ASP A 79 8.28 -3.30 9.26
C ASP A 79 7.15 -3.90 8.41
N VAL A 80 6.31 -4.70 9.05
CA VAL A 80 5.10 -5.26 8.46
C VAL A 80 3.90 -4.67 9.21
N LEU A 81 2.94 -4.15 8.46
CA LEU A 81 1.75 -3.48 9.00
C LEU A 81 0.51 -4.17 8.48
N PHE A 82 -0.46 -4.41 9.35
CA PHE A 82 -1.72 -5.05 8.97
C PHE A 82 -2.87 -4.04 9.01
N VAL A 83 -3.72 -4.08 7.97
CA VAL A 83 -4.96 -3.30 7.91
C VAL A 83 -6.10 -4.26 7.58
N PRO A 84 -7.09 -4.40 8.46
CA PRO A 84 -8.26 -5.22 8.16
C PRO A 84 -9.12 -4.60 7.06
N ALA A 85 -9.90 -5.44 6.40
CA ALA A 85 -10.83 -5.03 5.35
C ALA A 85 -11.78 -3.93 5.85
N ASN A 86 -12.10 -2.99 4.97
CA ASN A 86 -13.07 -1.91 5.16
C ASN A 86 -12.69 -0.87 6.23
N VAL A 87 -11.45 -0.90 6.71
CA VAL A 87 -10.98 0.04 7.73
C VAL A 87 -10.31 1.23 7.06
N ALA A 88 -10.68 2.44 7.46
CA ALA A 88 -10.09 3.67 6.94
C ALA A 88 -8.62 3.78 7.35
N HIS A 89 -7.76 4.02 6.38
CA HIS A 89 -6.32 4.13 6.61
C HIS A 89 -5.64 4.92 5.51
N HIS A 90 -4.50 5.50 5.83
CA HIS A 90 -3.63 6.19 4.87
C HIS A 90 -2.26 6.40 5.51
N PHE A 91 -1.26 6.67 4.69
CA PHE A 91 0.06 7.07 5.18
C PHE A 91 0.15 8.59 5.29
N GLU A 92 0.87 9.06 6.32
CA GLU A 92 1.21 10.47 6.54
C GLU A 92 2.68 10.59 6.89
N ASN A 93 3.22 11.81 6.77
CA ASN A 93 4.58 12.16 7.20
C ASN A 93 5.62 11.18 6.66
N PHE A 94 5.46 10.76 5.42
CA PHE A 94 6.38 9.83 4.80
C PHE A 94 7.48 10.58 4.05
N SER A 95 8.68 9.96 4.03
CA SER A 95 9.83 10.48 3.30
C SER A 95 9.65 10.34 1.78
N ASP A 96 10.43 11.09 1.00
CA ASP A 96 10.35 11.06 -0.46
C ASP A 96 10.69 9.69 -1.04
N ASP A 97 11.49 8.90 -0.34
CA ASP A 97 11.91 7.56 -0.74
C ASP A 97 11.04 6.46 -0.11
N PHE A 98 9.93 6.81 0.50
CA PHE A 98 9.02 5.85 1.12
C PHE A 98 8.42 4.93 0.07
N VAL A 99 8.57 3.62 0.26
CA VAL A 99 8.02 2.61 -0.64
C VAL A 99 7.64 1.35 0.15
N THR A 100 6.54 0.75 -0.25
CA THR A 100 6.03 -0.48 0.36
C THR A 100 5.70 -1.52 -0.71
N TRP A 101 5.74 -2.80 -0.33
CA TRP A 101 4.88 -3.79 -0.96
C TRP A 101 3.54 -3.76 -0.22
N ALA A 102 2.45 -3.77 -0.98
CA ALA A 102 1.08 -3.87 -0.45
C ALA A 102 0.49 -5.18 -0.94
N ILE A 103 0.07 -6.04 -0.02
CA ILE A 103 -0.42 -7.39 -0.34
C ILE A 103 -1.84 -7.53 0.17
N PHE A 104 -2.77 -7.77 -0.75
CA PHE A 104 -4.17 -8.05 -0.46
C PHE A 104 -4.44 -9.53 -0.62
N TRP A 105 -5.33 -10.08 0.22
CA TRP A 105 -5.73 -11.47 0.10
C TRP A 105 -7.11 -11.70 0.75
N GLY A 106 -7.67 -12.88 0.45
CA GLY A 106 -8.88 -13.35 1.10
C GLY A 106 -10.17 -12.80 0.50
N PRO A 107 -11.31 -13.10 1.15
CA PRO A 107 -12.62 -12.69 0.66
C PRO A 107 -12.89 -11.21 0.87
N GLU A 108 -13.86 -10.69 0.14
CA GLU A 108 -14.43 -9.39 0.45
C GLU A 108 -15.00 -9.39 1.87
N GLY A 109 -14.74 -8.31 2.62
CA GLY A 109 -15.12 -8.22 4.02
C GLY A 109 -14.06 -8.75 4.98
N GLY A 110 -12.99 -9.36 4.45
CA GLY A 110 -11.87 -9.88 5.21
C GLY A 110 -12.06 -11.31 5.71
N GLU A 111 -10.98 -11.90 6.19
CA GLU A 111 -11.01 -13.21 6.80
C GLU A 111 -11.69 -13.16 8.17
N ALA A 112 -12.31 -14.27 8.55
CA ALA A 112 -12.88 -14.38 9.89
C ALA A 112 -11.75 -14.38 10.93
N ALA A 113 -11.98 -13.68 12.04
CA ALA A 113 -11.06 -13.73 13.17
C ALA A 113 -11.10 -15.15 13.79
N THR A 114 -9.93 -15.68 14.11
CA THR A 114 -9.81 -17.00 14.72
C THR A 114 -9.83 -16.94 16.23
#